data_1739bf7070f579d56233eb0a6cb41019
#
_entry.id   1739bf7070f579d56233eb0a6cb41019
#
_cell.length_a   1.000
_cell.length_b   1.000
_cell.length_c   1.000
_cell.angle_alpha   90.00
_cell.angle_beta   90.00
_cell.angle_gamma   90.00
#
_symmetry.space_group_name_H-M   'P 1'
#
loop_
_entity.id
_entity.type
_entity.pdbx_description
1 polymer ?
#
loop_
_entity_poly.entity_id
_entity_poly.type
_entity_poly.pdbx_seq_one_letter_code
_entity_poly.pdbx_strand_id
1 'polypeptide(L)'
;MNYQEAMEYMEKVGTYGIVPGLDSIRELCRRLGNPQDQLKFVHIAGTNGKGSTLAYISSILQAAGYRVGKYISPVIIEYCEKIQIGKQKITHKDLCEGLEIIKKHCDAMVSDGFHHPTPFEIETALAFWYFREKQCDIVVLETGMGGREDATNLITTTQVAVLASIGMDHMKFLGNSLEEIAAHKTGICKPGCQVVSMRQKEAAQKVVEQTAAELGCILTIADAANAKHVKYGLKKQTFDYGNYKKLEITLAGKFQVANAVLALEAVQALEKCGYEIKETAIRKGLRETVWNGRLQILEEHPLFIVDGAHNEDAAAKLADSIEFYFTNKRISYIMGMLKDKEVDRVIALTEKYADQILTVTPPNNPRAMHAYDLATEVAKVHPNVTAVDSLEEAVELSHLLAGRDDVILCFGSLSYLGRILKLMEKRQTAGNKRKAKR
;
A
#
# COMPACT_ATOMS: atom_id res chain seq x y z
N MET A 1 -22.40 -19.09 2.17
CA MET A 1 -22.10 -18.82 0.73
C MET A 1 -20.73 -19.41 0.38
N ASN A 2 -20.52 -19.80 -0.89
CA ASN A 2 -19.19 -20.17 -1.38
C ASN A 2 -18.39 -18.92 -1.81
N TYR A 3 -17.10 -19.09 -2.18
CA TYR A 3 -16.22 -17.96 -2.51
C TYR A 3 -16.68 -17.18 -3.76
N GLN A 4 -17.18 -17.86 -4.77
CA GLN A 4 -17.69 -17.23 -5.97
C GLN A 4 -18.94 -16.37 -5.67
N GLU A 5 -19.91 -16.92 -4.93
CA GLU A 5 -21.10 -16.19 -4.46
C GLU A 5 -20.73 -14.98 -3.61
N ALA A 6 -19.66 -15.11 -2.79
CA ALA A 6 -19.16 -13.99 -1.98
C ALA A 6 -18.60 -12.85 -2.85
N MET A 7 -17.83 -13.19 -3.90
CA MET A 7 -17.28 -12.18 -4.82
C MET A 7 -18.37 -11.54 -5.68
N GLU A 8 -19.35 -12.30 -6.18
CA GLU A 8 -20.51 -11.78 -6.89
C GLU A 8 -21.34 -10.82 -6.02
N TYR A 9 -21.51 -11.14 -4.74
CA TYR A 9 -22.16 -10.24 -3.78
C TYR A 9 -21.38 -8.93 -3.63
N MET A 10 -20.08 -8.97 -3.45
CA MET A 10 -19.24 -7.78 -3.32
C MET A 10 -19.24 -6.92 -4.59
N GLU A 11 -19.24 -7.55 -5.76
CA GLU A 11 -19.36 -6.85 -7.04
C GLU A 11 -20.71 -6.15 -7.18
N LYS A 12 -21.81 -6.83 -6.86
CA LYS A 12 -23.15 -6.27 -6.85
C LYS A 12 -23.25 -5.06 -5.91
N VAL A 13 -22.72 -5.17 -4.69
CA VAL A 13 -22.69 -4.05 -3.73
C VAL A 13 -21.96 -2.84 -4.31
N GLY A 14 -20.92 -3.05 -5.10
CA GLY A 14 -20.17 -1.99 -5.79
C GLY A 14 -21.02 -1.11 -6.70
N THR A 15 -22.21 -1.57 -7.11
CA THR A 15 -23.14 -0.81 -7.96
C THR A 15 -24.04 0.15 -7.19
N TYR A 16 -24.10 0.07 -5.85
CA TYR A 16 -25.03 0.88 -5.04
C TYR A 16 -24.55 2.31 -4.79
N GLY A 17 -23.35 2.66 -5.24
CA GLY A 17 -22.77 4.00 -5.07
C GLY A 17 -22.06 4.19 -3.73
N ILE A 18 -21.68 5.43 -3.46
CA ILE A 18 -20.97 5.85 -2.26
C ILE A 18 -21.78 6.90 -1.53
N VAL A 19 -22.04 6.67 -0.25
CA VAL A 19 -22.61 7.67 0.66
C VAL A 19 -21.48 8.13 1.58
N PRO A 20 -21.06 9.40 1.52
CA PRO A 20 -20.00 9.91 2.39
C PRO A 20 -20.35 9.84 3.87
N GLY A 21 -19.36 9.67 4.73
CA GLY A 21 -19.50 9.65 6.17
C GLY A 21 -19.35 8.26 6.78
N LEU A 22 -19.49 8.19 8.11
CA LEU A 22 -19.27 6.96 8.88
C LEU A 22 -20.57 6.30 9.39
N ASP A 23 -21.73 6.80 9.00
CA ASP A 23 -22.99 6.36 9.60
C ASP A 23 -23.38 4.92 9.22
N SER A 24 -23.16 4.54 7.96
CA SER A 24 -23.44 3.17 7.50
C SER A 24 -22.53 2.15 8.17
N ILE A 25 -21.22 2.39 8.21
CA ILE A 25 -20.30 1.46 8.89
C ILE A 25 -20.52 1.44 10.41
N ARG A 26 -20.89 2.56 11.02
CA ARG A 26 -21.20 2.64 12.45
C ARG A 26 -22.38 1.75 12.79
N GLU A 27 -23.46 1.86 12.04
CA GLU A 27 -24.65 1.02 12.24
C GLU A 27 -24.36 -0.45 11.97
N LEU A 28 -23.60 -0.77 10.91
CA LEU A 28 -23.17 -2.14 10.64
C LEU A 28 -22.36 -2.73 11.79
N CYS A 29 -21.34 -2.01 12.27
CA CYS A 29 -20.52 -2.45 13.39
C CYS A 29 -21.31 -2.56 14.69
N ARG A 30 -22.27 -1.67 14.94
CA ARG A 30 -23.18 -1.76 16.10
C ARG A 30 -23.97 -3.07 16.06
N ARG A 31 -24.48 -3.48 14.91
CA ARG A 31 -25.20 -4.76 14.72
C ARG A 31 -24.30 -5.98 14.88
N LEU A 32 -23.01 -5.83 14.59
CA LEU A 32 -21.97 -6.85 14.81
C LEU A 32 -21.43 -6.89 16.26
N GLY A 33 -21.99 -6.06 17.17
CA GLY A 33 -21.56 -5.96 18.56
C GLY A 33 -20.28 -5.15 18.75
N ASN A 34 -20.05 -4.13 17.92
CA ASN A 34 -18.89 -3.21 17.94
C ASN A 34 -17.52 -3.93 18.05
N PRO A 35 -17.19 -4.80 17.10
CA PRO A 35 -15.95 -5.59 17.18
C PRO A 35 -14.69 -4.72 17.28
N GLN A 36 -14.70 -3.52 16.70
CA GLN A 36 -13.59 -2.57 16.72
C GLN A 36 -13.25 -2.08 18.13
N ASP A 37 -14.22 -2.00 19.05
CA ASP A 37 -14.00 -1.49 20.40
C ASP A 37 -13.22 -2.47 21.31
N GLN A 38 -13.09 -3.73 20.87
CA GLN A 38 -12.36 -4.78 21.57
C GLN A 38 -10.93 -4.97 21.05
N LEU A 39 -10.52 -4.17 20.07
CA LEU A 39 -9.21 -4.26 19.43
C LEU A 39 -8.34 -3.03 19.74
N LYS A 40 -7.04 -3.18 19.60
CA LYS A 40 -6.05 -2.10 19.69
C LYS A 40 -5.46 -1.84 18.30
N PHE A 41 -5.20 -0.56 17.98
CA PHE A 41 -4.80 -0.20 16.62
C PHE A 41 -3.53 0.63 16.54
N VAL A 42 -2.71 0.32 15.51
CA VAL A 42 -1.84 1.28 14.84
C VAL A 42 -2.55 1.70 13.57
N HIS A 43 -2.96 2.95 13.47
CA HIS A 43 -3.74 3.46 12.33
C HIS A 43 -2.85 4.30 11.42
N ILE A 44 -2.79 3.99 10.14
CA ILE A 44 -1.83 4.58 9.20
C ILE A 44 -2.56 5.31 8.08
N ALA A 45 -2.31 6.63 7.96
CA ALA A 45 -2.72 7.44 6.83
C ALA A 45 -1.51 8.05 6.11
N GLY A 46 -1.73 8.53 4.89
CA GLY A 46 -0.70 9.14 4.05
C GLY A 46 -1.07 9.04 2.58
N THR A 47 -0.31 9.72 1.73
CA THR A 47 -0.43 9.56 0.27
C THR A 47 0.40 8.36 -0.17
N ASN A 48 1.69 8.36 0.13
CA ASN A 48 2.63 7.31 -0.22
C ASN A 48 3.32 6.73 1.03
N GLY A 49 3.75 5.46 0.96
CA GLY A 49 4.50 4.82 2.04
C GLY A 49 3.65 4.08 3.09
N LYS A 50 2.31 4.24 3.11
CA LYS A 50 1.42 3.56 4.07
C LYS A 50 1.68 2.06 4.17
N GLY A 51 1.52 1.33 3.05
CA GLY A 51 1.66 -0.12 3.02
C GLY A 51 3.07 -0.62 3.38
N SER A 52 4.15 0.07 2.95
CA SER A 52 5.52 -0.28 3.35
C SER A 52 5.75 -0.08 4.86
N THR A 53 5.25 1.04 5.41
CA THR A 53 5.33 1.31 6.86
C THR A 53 4.51 0.29 7.66
N LEU A 54 3.30 -0.04 7.20
CA LEU A 54 2.47 -1.11 7.75
C LEU A 54 3.22 -2.44 7.77
N ALA A 55 3.87 -2.80 6.66
CA ALA A 55 4.62 -4.04 6.55
C ALA A 55 5.77 -4.10 7.57
N TYR A 56 6.55 -3.02 7.73
CA TYR A 56 7.62 -2.95 8.72
C TYR A 56 7.08 -3.07 10.15
N ILE A 57 6.08 -2.27 10.53
CA ILE A 57 5.50 -2.31 11.88
C ILE A 57 4.94 -3.70 12.17
N SER A 58 4.17 -4.26 11.25
CA SER A 58 3.57 -5.58 11.42
C SER A 58 4.62 -6.68 11.56
N SER A 59 5.70 -6.63 10.77
CA SER A 59 6.78 -7.61 10.83
C SER A 59 7.55 -7.53 12.16
N ILE A 60 7.81 -6.32 12.66
CA ILE A 60 8.45 -6.11 13.96
C ILE A 60 7.58 -6.64 15.11
N LEU A 61 6.29 -6.31 15.12
CA LEU A 61 5.35 -6.78 16.14
C LEU A 61 5.21 -8.31 16.12
N GLN A 62 5.16 -8.94 14.94
CA GLN A 62 5.17 -10.39 14.83
C GLN A 62 6.47 -11.01 15.36
N ALA A 63 7.62 -10.39 15.05
CA ALA A 63 8.91 -10.84 15.57
C ALA A 63 9.00 -10.68 17.09
N ALA A 64 8.27 -9.74 17.68
CA ALA A 64 8.12 -9.56 19.13
C ALA A 64 7.15 -10.58 19.77
N GLY A 65 6.43 -11.39 18.98
CA GLY A 65 5.54 -12.44 19.46
C GLY A 65 4.06 -12.07 19.51
N TYR A 66 3.67 -10.87 19.08
CA TYR A 66 2.28 -10.45 19.06
C TYR A 66 1.50 -11.11 17.90
N ARG A 67 0.23 -11.38 18.14
CA ARG A 67 -0.74 -11.80 17.13
C ARG A 67 -1.28 -10.57 16.40
N VAL A 68 -0.66 -10.25 15.27
CA VAL A 68 -0.89 -9.00 14.55
C VAL A 68 -1.92 -9.19 13.45
N GLY A 69 -3.04 -8.46 13.54
CA GLY A 69 -3.95 -8.24 12.43
C GLY A 69 -3.40 -7.20 11.45
N LYS A 70 -3.58 -7.40 10.15
CA LYS A 70 -3.25 -6.42 9.11
C LYS A 70 -4.44 -6.20 8.18
N TYR A 71 -4.79 -4.94 7.98
CA TYR A 71 -5.77 -4.53 6.98
C TYR A 71 -5.13 -3.58 5.98
N ILE A 72 -5.18 -3.93 4.69
CA ILE A 72 -4.47 -3.23 3.61
C ILE A 72 -5.39 -2.92 2.43
N SER A 73 -5.11 -1.81 1.76
CA SER A 73 -5.84 -1.40 0.56
C SER A 73 -4.96 -0.49 -0.34
N PRO A 74 -4.95 -0.69 -1.67
CA PRO A 74 -5.51 -1.83 -2.40
C PRO A 74 -4.68 -3.12 -2.27
N VAL A 75 -5.25 -4.25 -2.69
CA VAL A 75 -4.53 -5.51 -2.83
C VAL A 75 -3.82 -5.60 -4.18
N ILE A 76 -2.81 -6.47 -4.28
CA ILE A 76 -2.04 -6.64 -5.50
C ILE A 76 -2.37 -7.95 -6.21
N ILE A 77 -2.40 -9.07 -5.50
CA ILE A 77 -2.49 -10.41 -6.11
C ILE A 77 -3.89 -10.99 -6.00
N GLU A 78 -4.50 -10.94 -4.81
CA GLU A 78 -5.81 -11.55 -4.57
C GLU A 78 -6.59 -10.86 -3.45
N TYR A 79 -7.91 -11.01 -3.48
CA TYR A 79 -8.83 -10.33 -2.57
C TYR A 79 -8.54 -10.60 -1.08
N CYS A 80 -8.20 -11.83 -0.73
CA CYS A 80 -7.91 -12.24 0.64
C CYS A 80 -6.67 -11.54 1.26
N GLU A 81 -5.84 -10.86 0.46
CA GLU A 81 -4.72 -10.07 0.98
C GLU A 81 -5.15 -8.90 1.84
N LYS A 82 -6.39 -8.42 1.69
CA LYS A 82 -6.91 -7.28 2.47
C LYS A 82 -6.85 -7.53 3.97
N ILE A 83 -7.09 -8.77 4.39
CA ILE A 83 -7.21 -9.16 5.80
C ILE A 83 -6.23 -10.28 6.09
N GLN A 84 -5.26 -10.02 6.95
CA GLN A 84 -4.20 -10.98 7.28
C GLN A 84 -3.98 -11.05 8.80
N ILE A 85 -3.56 -12.21 9.28
CA ILE A 85 -3.01 -12.38 10.63
C ILE A 85 -1.61 -12.97 10.50
N GLY A 86 -0.63 -12.20 10.98
CA GLY A 86 0.75 -12.56 10.75
C GLY A 86 1.07 -12.59 9.25
N LYS A 87 1.56 -13.73 8.76
CA LYS A 87 1.84 -13.96 7.34
C LYS A 87 0.68 -14.65 6.59
N GLN A 88 -0.41 -15.00 7.29
CA GLN A 88 -1.53 -15.75 6.72
C GLN A 88 -2.66 -14.80 6.32
N LYS A 89 -3.12 -14.94 5.07
CA LYS A 89 -4.32 -14.26 4.57
C LYS A 89 -5.57 -14.91 5.18
N ILE A 90 -6.66 -14.18 5.27
CA ILE A 90 -7.97 -14.74 5.63
C ILE A 90 -8.28 -15.91 4.68
N THR A 91 -8.75 -17.03 5.22
CA THR A 91 -9.11 -18.18 4.39
C THR A 91 -10.41 -17.91 3.62
N HIS A 92 -10.61 -18.58 2.48
CA HIS A 92 -11.90 -18.50 1.75
C HIS A 92 -13.07 -18.89 2.66
N LYS A 93 -12.87 -19.85 3.56
CA LYS A 93 -13.89 -20.29 4.52
C LYS A 93 -14.25 -19.16 5.49
N ASP A 94 -13.25 -18.58 6.19
CA ASP A 94 -13.49 -17.51 7.16
C ASP A 94 -14.08 -16.25 6.47
N LEU A 95 -13.62 -15.94 5.25
CA LEU A 95 -14.14 -14.84 4.44
C LEU A 95 -15.63 -15.04 4.13
N CYS A 96 -16.01 -16.21 3.61
CA CYS A 96 -17.39 -16.52 3.26
C CYS A 96 -18.30 -16.55 4.48
N GLU A 97 -17.84 -17.11 5.60
CA GLU A 97 -18.57 -17.11 6.87
C GLU A 97 -18.83 -15.69 7.38
N GLY A 98 -17.79 -14.87 7.42
CA GLY A 98 -17.92 -13.46 7.86
C GLY A 98 -18.81 -12.65 6.92
N LEU A 99 -18.66 -12.78 5.60
CA LEU A 99 -19.51 -12.08 4.63
C LEU A 99 -20.97 -12.51 4.71
N GLU A 100 -21.25 -13.79 5.02
CA GLU A 100 -22.63 -14.26 5.21
C GLU A 100 -23.29 -13.64 6.44
N ILE A 101 -22.54 -13.50 7.54
CA ILE A 101 -23.00 -12.81 8.74
C ILE A 101 -23.28 -11.33 8.43
N ILE A 102 -22.31 -10.65 7.80
CA ILE A 102 -22.39 -9.24 7.47
C ILE A 102 -23.55 -8.95 6.52
N LYS A 103 -23.74 -9.77 5.48
CA LYS A 103 -24.83 -9.65 4.53
C LYS A 103 -26.19 -9.62 5.22
N LYS A 104 -26.43 -10.53 6.20
CA LYS A 104 -27.70 -10.53 6.97
C LYS A 104 -27.95 -9.21 7.68
N HIS A 105 -26.89 -8.59 8.24
CA HIS A 105 -27.00 -7.29 8.89
C HIS A 105 -27.20 -6.15 7.87
N CYS A 106 -26.56 -6.20 6.71
CA CYS A 106 -26.78 -5.23 5.63
C CYS A 106 -28.22 -5.28 5.11
N ASP A 107 -28.76 -6.50 4.88
CA ASP A 107 -30.14 -6.68 4.43
C ASP A 107 -31.14 -6.13 5.49
N ALA A 108 -30.88 -6.36 6.78
CA ALA A 108 -31.67 -5.80 7.87
C ALA A 108 -31.55 -4.27 7.98
N MET A 109 -30.35 -3.70 7.76
CA MET A 109 -30.16 -2.24 7.72
C MET A 109 -31.04 -1.60 6.64
N VAL A 110 -31.03 -2.16 5.43
CA VAL A 110 -31.87 -1.65 4.32
C VAL A 110 -33.34 -1.75 4.66
N SER A 111 -33.78 -2.86 5.28
CA SER A 111 -35.18 -3.03 5.72
C SER A 111 -35.60 -2.01 6.79
N ASP A 112 -34.67 -1.57 7.61
CA ASP A 112 -34.86 -0.54 8.65
C ASP A 112 -34.72 0.91 8.12
N GLY A 113 -34.49 1.08 6.81
CA GLY A 113 -34.40 2.39 6.15
C GLY A 113 -33.01 3.02 6.12
N PHE A 114 -31.96 2.27 6.48
CA PHE A 114 -30.56 2.73 6.33
C PHE A 114 -30.06 2.51 4.89
N HIS A 115 -29.06 3.29 4.50
CA HIS A 115 -28.34 3.02 3.27
C HIS A 115 -27.56 1.71 3.36
N HIS A 116 -27.48 0.99 2.24
CA HIS A 116 -26.64 -0.20 2.16
C HIS A 116 -25.15 0.23 2.28
N PRO A 117 -24.36 -0.43 3.16
CA PRO A 117 -22.92 -0.15 3.25
C PRO A 117 -22.18 -0.40 1.93
N THR A 118 -21.17 0.40 1.66
CA THR A 118 -20.28 0.27 0.50
C THR A 118 -19.39 -0.99 0.62
N PRO A 119 -18.78 -1.45 -0.49
CA PRO A 119 -17.83 -2.58 -0.40
C PRO A 119 -16.71 -2.35 0.62
N PHE A 120 -16.14 -1.14 0.66
CA PHE A 120 -15.05 -0.83 1.58
C PHE A 120 -15.50 -0.82 3.06
N GLU A 121 -16.71 -0.37 3.35
CA GLU A 121 -17.29 -0.44 4.69
C GLU A 121 -17.56 -1.89 5.12
N ILE A 122 -18.07 -2.73 4.21
CA ILE A 122 -18.27 -4.16 4.45
C ILE A 122 -16.93 -4.86 4.73
N GLU A 123 -15.91 -4.59 3.90
CA GLU A 123 -14.57 -5.15 4.07
C GLU A 123 -13.92 -4.72 5.39
N THR A 124 -14.12 -3.47 5.78
CA THR A 124 -13.61 -2.92 7.04
C THR A 124 -14.30 -3.58 8.25
N ALA A 125 -15.63 -3.70 8.20
CA ALA A 125 -16.40 -4.38 9.24
C ALA A 125 -16.04 -5.87 9.34
N LEU A 126 -15.81 -6.55 8.20
CA LEU A 126 -15.32 -7.92 8.13
C LEU A 126 -13.94 -8.06 8.78
N ALA A 127 -13.04 -7.11 8.52
CA ALA A 127 -11.72 -7.12 9.13
C ALA A 127 -11.81 -6.99 10.66
N PHE A 128 -12.62 -6.06 11.17
CA PHE A 128 -12.83 -5.89 12.61
C PHE A 128 -13.43 -7.14 13.25
N TRP A 129 -14.48 -7.71 12.63
CA TRP A 129 -15.07 -8.96 13.09
C TRP A 129 -14.05 -10.10 13.12
N TYR A 130 -13.30 -10.30 12.03
CA TYR A 130 -12.32 -11.38 11.92
C TYR A 130 -11.18 -11.25 12.94
N PHE A 131 -10.63 -10.05 13.12
CA PHE A 131 -9.55 -9.82 14.07
C PHE A 131 -9.98 -10.03 15.53
N ARG A 132 -11.23 -9.67 15.86
CA ARG A 132 -11.82 -9.98 17.17
C ARG A 132 -11.97 -11.49 17.35
N GLU A 133 -12.60 -12.19 16.40
CA GLU A 133 -12.81 -13.64 16.46
C GLU A 133 -11.49 -14.41 16.61
N LYS A 134 -10.45 -13.92 15.95
CA LYS A 134 -9.11 -14.52 16.02
C LYS A 134 -8.26 -13.96 17.17
N GLN A 135 -8.81 -13.11 18.03
CA GLN A 135 -8.13 -12.57 19.22
C GLN A 135 -6.77 -11.93 18.90
N CYS A 136 -6.74 -10.99 17.96
CA CYS A 136 -5.54 -10.24 17.65
C CYS A 136 -5.16 -9.30 18.81
N ASP A 137 -3.89 -9.31 19.22
CA ASP A 137 -3.36 -8.42 20.28
C ASP A 137 -3.32 -6.97 19.82
N ILE A 138 -3.04 -6.76 18.54
CA ILE A 138 -2.97 -5.45 17.89
C ILE A 138 -3.25 -5.56 16.40
N VAL A 139 -3.88 -4.54 15.84
CA VAL A 139 -4.17 -4.43 14.40
C VAL A 139 -3.40 -3.27 13.81
N VAL A 140 -2.66 -3.51 12.74
CA VAL A 140 -2.06 -2.46 11.91
C VAL A 140 -2.99 -2.20 10.74
N LEU A 141 -3.59 -1.01 10.72
CA LEU A 141 -4.75 -0.65 9.90
C LEU A 141 -4.39 0.46 8.92
N GLU A 142 -4.45 0.18 7.62
CA GLU A 142 -4.22 1.17 6.55
C GLU A 142 -5.54 1.84 6.16
N THR A 143 -5.56 3.19 6.08
CA THR A 143 -6.70 3.92 5.51
C THR A 143 -6.82 3.65 4.01
N GLY A 144 -8.04 3.53 3.51
CA GLY A 144 -8.30 3.43 2.08
C GLY A 144 -8.04 4.77 1.37
N MET A 145 -8.67 5.84 1.84
CA MET A 145 -8.54 7.19 1.27
C MET A 145 -8.74 8.27 2.35
N GLY A 146 -7.87 9.29 2.34
CA GLY A 146 -7.98 10.39 3.30
C GLY A 146 -7.64 9.95 4.72
N GLY A 147 -8.60 9.97 5.61
CA GLY A 147 -8.49 9.60 7.02
C GLY A 147 -9.76 9.91 7.80
N ARG A 148 -10.18 11.18 7.89
CA ARG A 148 -11.30 11.64 8.73
C ARG A 148 -12.61 10.85 8.48
N GLU A 149 -12.98 10.67 7.22
CA GLU A 149 -14.21 10.01 6.78
C GLU A 149 -13.96 8.60 6.23
N ASP A 150 -12.76 8.09 6.39
CA ASP A 150 -12.43 6.74 5.98
C ASP A 150 -13.11 5.72 6.90
N ALA A 151 -13.68 4.66 6.34
CA ALA A 151 -14.39 3.64 7.12
C ALA A 151 -13.54 3.06 8.25
N THR A 152 -12.22 2.98 8.07
CA THR A 152 -11.29 2.53 9.11
C THR A 152 -11.26 3.46 10.32
N ASN A 153 -11.68 4.72 10.18
CA ASN A 153 -11.63 5.72 11.24
C ASN A 153 -12.78 5.64 12.26
N LEU A 154 -13.63 4.63 12.15
CA LEU A 154 -14.64 4.33 13.15
C LEU A 154 -14.02 3.99 14.54
N ILE A 155 -12.79 3.54 14.56
CA ILE A 155 -12.07 3.09 15.76
C ILE A 155 -11.81 4.23 16.75
N THR A 156 -11.82 3.90 18.06
CA THR A 156 -11.53 4.82 19.16
C THR A 156 -10.32 4.41 20.00
N THR A 157 -9.83 3.18 19.83
CA THR A 157 -8.77 2.55 20.64
C THR A 157 -7.39 2.62 19.98
N THR A 158 -7.14 3.67 19.19
CA THR A 158 -5.87 3.92 18.51
C THR A 158 -4.74 4.12 19.52
N GLN A 159 -3.73 3.27 19.49
CA GLN A 159 -2.52 3.41 20.30
C GLN A 159 -1.54 4.40 19.68
N VAL A 160 -1.31 4.23 18.36
CA VAL A 160 -0.44 5.10 17.59
C VAL A 160 -1.12 5.44 16.26
N ALA A 161 -1.27 6.73 15.98
CA ALA A 161 -1.64 7.24 14.67
C ALA A 161 -0.36 7.55 13.87
N VAL A 162 -0.22 6.97 12.69
CA VAL A 162 0.99 7.08 11.86
C VAL A 162 0.66 7.84 10.59
N LEU A 163 1.37 8.93 10.35
CA LEU A 163 1.23 9.77 9.15
C LEU A 163 2.44 9.57 8.23
N ALA A 164 2.26 8.77 7.19
CA ALA A 164 3.25 8.59 6.13
C ALA A 164 3.35 9.85 5.25
N SER A 165 4.12 9.82 4.16
CA SER A 165 4.29 10.98 3.28
C SER A 165 2.94 11.52 2.78
N ILE A 166 2.72 12.82 2.95
CA ILE A 166 1.55 13.56 2.47
C ILE A 166 1.95 14.32 1.20
N GLY A 167 1.23 14.08 0.12
CA GLY A 167 1.40 14.71 -1.19
C GLY A 167 0.07 14.89 -1.87
N MET A 168 0.09 15.53 -3.04
CA MET A 168 -1.11 15.70 -3.86
C MET A 168 -1.57 14.34 -4.40
N ASP A 169 -2.77 13.94 -4.07
CA ASP A 169 -3.48 12.78 -4.64
C ASP A 169 -4.96 12.87 -4.25
N HIS A 170 -5.83 12.22 -5.00
CA HIS A 170 -7.27 12.19 -4.75
C HIS A 170 -7.92 13.59 -4.59
N MET A 171 -7.42 14.59 -5.32
CA MET A 171 -7.80 16.00 -5.18
C MET A 171 -9.32 16.24 -5.28
N LYS A 172 -10.04 15.46 -6.08
CA LYS A 172 -11.50 15.53 -6.19
C LYS A 172 -12.24 15.27 -4.88
N PHE A 173 -11.61 14.58 -3.93
CA PHE A 173 -12.21 14.17 -2.65
C PHE A 173 -11.55 14.82 -1.44
N LEU A 174 -10.24 15.07 -1.50
CA LEU A 174 -9.45 15.51 -0.36
C LEU A 174 -9.07 17.00 -0.41
N GLY A 175 -9.43 17.71 -1.49
CA GLY A 175 -9.11 19.11 -1.67
C GLY A 175 -7.93 19.37 -2.61
N ASN A 176 -7.67 20.64 -2.90
CA ASN A 176 -6.73 21.09 -3.92
C ASN A 176 -5.43 21.69 -3.33
N SER A 177 -5.25 21.57 -2.01
CA SER A 177 -4.04 22.02 -1.32
C SER A 177 -3.48 20.93 -0.41
N LEU A 178 -2.18 21.05 -0.06
CA LEU A 178 -1.55 20.13 0.89
C LEU A 178 -2.16 20.24 2.29
N GLU A 179 -2.60 21.41 2.68
CA GLU A 179 -3.27 21.69 3.96
C GLU A 179 -4.59 20.93 4.06
N GLU A 180 -5.44 21.01 3.02
CA GLU A 180 -6.71 20.29 2.98
C GLU A 180 -6.50 18.78 3.04
N ILE A 181 -5.59 18.24 2.22
CA ILE A 181 -5.24 16.83 2.21
C ILE A 181 -4.68 16.39 3.58
N ALA A 182 -3.82 17.20 4.20
CA ALA A 182 -3.28 16.93 5.53
C ALA A 182 -4.39 16.92 6.59
N ALA A 183 -5.34 17.87 6.53
CA ALA A 183 -6.48 17.92 7.46
C ALA A 183 -7.39 16.68 7.38
N HIS A 184 -7.58 16.11 6.18
CA HIS A 184 -8.27 14.82 6.05
C HIS A 184 -7.47 13.67 6.66
N LYS A 185 -6.14 13.63 6.43
CA LYS A 185 -5.28 12.53 6.90
C LYS A 185 -5.06 12.57 8.41
N THR A 186 -4.88 13.74 9.00
CA THR A 186 -4.76 13.92 10.46
C THR A 186 -6.03 13.58 11.21
N GLY A 187 -7.18 13.46 10.52
CA GLY A 187 -8.43 12.99 11.10
C GLY A 187 -8.39 11.60 11.73
N ILE A 188 -7.32 10.81 11.49
CA ILE A 188 -7.09 9.53 12.18
C ILE A 188 -6.56 9.69 13.61
N CYS A 189 -6.04 10.87 13.97
CA CYS A 189 -5.56 11.15 15.32
C CYS A 189 -6.73 11.12 16.31
N LYS A 190 -6.53 10.50 17.47
CA LYS A 190 -7.52 10.44 18.56
C LYS A 190 -7.01 11.21 19.75
N PRO A 191 -7.89 11.81 20.55
CA PRO A 191 -7.47 12.58 21.72
C PRO A 191 -6.49 11.79 22.61
N GLY A 192 -5.33 12.40 22.89
CA GLY A 192 -4.30 11.84 23.76
C GLY A 192 -3.49 10.67 23.19
N CYS A 193 -3.70 10.22 21.95
CA CYS A 193 -2.93 9.14 21.35
C CYS A 193 -1.48 9.56 21.03
N GLN A 194 -0.61 8.58 20.82
CA GLN A 194 0.70 8.82 20.19
C GLN A 194 0.49 9.13 18.70
N VAL A 195 1.11 10.19 18.20
CA VAL A 195 1.13 10.55 16.77
C VAL A 195 2.58 10.50 16.28
N VAL A 196 2.82 9.70 15.25
CA VAL A 196 4.13 9.62 14.60
C VAL A 196 3.97 10.05 13.15
N SER A 197 4.58 11.16 12.79
CA SER A 197 4.53 11.69 11.43
C SER A 197 5.89 11.62 10.76
N MET A 198 5.94 11.12 9.52
CA MET A 198 7.07 11.43 8.67
C MET A 198 7.25 12.97 8.61
N ARG A 199 8.49 13.48 8.48
CA ARG A 199 8.69 14.91 8.21
C ARG A 199 7.98 15.29 6.91
N GLN A 200 7.06 16.23 6.99
CA GLN A 200 6.24 16.67 5.86
C GLN A 200 6.78 17.96 5.21
N LYS A 201 6.24 18.32 4.06
CA LYS A 201 6.38 19.68 3.51
C LYS A 201 5.72 20.68 4.47
N GLU A 202 6.23 21.92 4.53
CA GLU A 202 5.87 22.92 5.55
C GLU A 202 4.35 23.09 5.74
N ALA A 203 3.60 23.19 4.65
CA ALA A 203 2.14 23.36 4.68
C ALA A 203 1.43 22.19 5.39
N ALA A 204 1.76 20.94 5.05
CA ALA A 204 1.22 19.77 5.70
C ALA A 204 1.75 19.60 7.13
N GLN A 205 3.02 19.96 7.38
CA GLN A 205 3.65 19.86 8.71
C GLN A 205 2.92 20.73 9.73
N LYS A 206 2.56 21.97 9.38
CA LYS A 206 1.79 22.87 10.25
C LYS A 206 0.44 22.28 10.65
N VAL A 207 -0.27 21.66 9.71
CA VAL A 207 -1.57 21.01 9.99
C VAL A 207 -1.39 19.83 10.95
N VAL A 208 -0.34 19.02 10.77
CA VAL A 208 -0.05 17.88 11.66
C VAL A 208 0.23 18.39 13.08
N GLU A 209 1.08 19.40 13.23
CA GLU A 209 1.45 19.97 14.53
C GLU A 209 0.24 20.60 15.23
N GLN A 210 -0.56 21.37 14.49
CA GLN A 210 -1.77 21.99 15.02
C GLN A 210 -2.77 20.93 15.49
N THR A 211 -3.08 19.92 14.66
CA THR A 211 -4.02 18.85 15.02
C THR A 211 -3.55 18.07 16.25
N ALA A 212 -2.25 17.76 16.32
CA ALA A 212 -1.70 17.05 17.48
C ALA A 212 -1.83 17.88 18.76
N ALA A 213 -1.57 19.20 18.70
CA ALA A 213 -1.71 20.10 19.83
C ALA A 213 -3.18 20.24 20.29
N GLU A 214 -4.12 20.43 19.34
CA GLU A 214 -5.55 20.55 19.62
C GLU A 214 -6.14 19.29 20.29
N LEU A 215 -5.65 18.12 19.91
CA LEU A 215 -6.09 16.83 20.44
C LEU A 215 -5.29 16.37 21.69
N GLY A 216 -4.31 17.15 22.15
CA GLY A 216 -3.44 16.80 23.25
C GLY A 216 -2.61 15.53 22.99
N CYS A 217 -2.26 15.27 21.73
CA CYS A 217 -1.46 14.13 21.30
C CYS A 217 0.03 14.34 21.57
N ILE A 218 0.76 13.26 21.79
CA ILE A 218 2.24 13.29 21.83
C ILE A 218 2.74 13.08 20.41
N LEU A 219 3.25 14.16 19.79
CA LEU A 219 3.75 14.14 18.41
C LEU A 219 5.24 13.81 18.36
N THR A 220 5.60 12.82 17.55
CA THR A 220 6.98 12.49 17.17
C THR A 220 7.15 12.66 15.66
N ILE A 221 8.21 13.39 15.25
CA ILE A 221 8.54 13.57 13.84
C ILE A 221 9.65 12.58 13.45
N ALA A 222 9.31 11.63 12.62
CA ALA A 222 10.24 10.67 12.02
C ALA A 222 11.01 11.36 10.87
N ASP A 223 12.26 11.71 11.11
CA ASP A 223 13.11 12.39 10.15
C ASP A 223 14.21 11.47 9.63
N ALA A 224 14.08 11.03 8.38
CA ALA A 224 15.06 10.18 7.72
C ALA A 224 16.42 10.87 7.51
N ALA A 225 16.50 12.19 7.56
CA ALA A 225 17.77 12.93 7.53
C ALA A 225 18.67 12.61 8.75
N ASN A 226 18.10 12.11 9.84
CA ASN A 226 18.83 11.64 11.01
C ASN A 226 19.43 10.23 10.84
N ALA A 227 19.10 9.51 9.76
CA ALA A 227 19.72 8.23 9.45
C ALA A 227 21.18 8.47 9.02
N LYS A 228 22.11 7.71 9.59
CA LYS A 228 23.55 7.83 9.34
C LYS A 228 24.08 6.56 8.71
N HIS A 229 25.25 6.67 8.05
CA HIS A 229 25.96 5.54 7.42
C HIS A 229 25.04 4.72 6.49
N VAL A 230 24.15 5.41 5.77
CA VAL A 230 23.20 4.75 4.86
C VAL A 230 23.93 4.16 3.68
N LYS A 231 23.73 2.87 3.45
CA LYS A 231 24.20 2.14 2.27
C LYS A 231 22.99 1.59 1.54
N TYR A 232 22.75 2.12 0.35
CA TYR A 232 21.66 1.69 -0.51
C TYR A 232 22.05 0.47 -1.35
N GLY A 233 21.09 -0.41 -1.60
CA GLY A 233 21.22 -1.54 -2.50
C GLY A 233 19.87 -2.16 -2.84
N LEU A 234 19.78 -2.85 -3.96
CA LEU A 234 18.53 -3.45 -4.45
C LEU A 234 18.04 -4.64 -3.61
N LYS A 235 18.95 -5.42 -3.05
CA LYS A 235 18.60 -6.61 -2.24
C LYS A 235 18.67 -6.34 -0.74
N LYS A 236 19.40 -5.31 -0.36
CA LYS A 236 19.69 -4.99 1.03
C LYS A 236 20.15 -3.55 1.15
N GLN A 237 19.62 -2.87 2.15
CA GLN A 237 20.05 -1.53 2.55
C GLN A 237 20.43 -1.57 4.04
N THR A 238 21.39 -0.75 4.46
CA THR A 238 21.79 -0.65 5.86
C THR A 238 21.91 0.79 6.29
N PHE A 239 21.58 1.10 7.53
CA PHE A 239 21.66 2.44 8.10
C PHE A 239 21.76 2.39 9.63
N ASP A 240 22.22 3.49 10.23
CA ASP A 240 22.14 3.73 11.67
C ASP A 240 20.99 4.70 11.94
N TYR A 241 20.21 4.49 13.01
CA TYR A 241 19.18 5.44 13.44
C TYR A 241 19.02 5.43 14.96
N GLY A 242 19.05 6.63 15.58
CA GLY A 242 19.05 6.75 17.04
C GLY A 242 20.17 5.94 17.68
N ASN A 243 19.81 5.07 18.59
CA ASN A 243 20.73 4.15 19.27
C ASN A 243 21.03 2.88 18.46
N TYR A 244 20.27 2.60 17.41
CA TYR A 244 20.42 1.41 16.60
C TYR A 244 21.51 1.58 15.54
N LYS A 245 22.49 0.66 15.53
CA LYS A 245 23.57 0.62 14.56
C LYS A 245 23.36 -0.51 13.56
N LYS A 246 23.70 -0.25 12.30
CA LYS A 246 23.66 -1.25 11.22
C LYS A 246 22.30 -1.97 11.12
N LEU A 247 21.22 -1.21 11.17
CA LEU A 247 19.90 -1.75 10.84
C LEU A 247 19.89 -2.20 9.39
N GLU A 248 19.17 -3.27 9.11
CA GLU A 248 19.09 -3.87 7.77
C GLU A 248 17.64 -3.96 7.32
N ILE A 249 17.39 -3.51 6.07
CA ILE A 249 16.11 -3.67 5.37
C ILE A 249 16.34 -4.31 4.01
N THR A 250 15.35 -5.05 3.52
CA THR A 250 15.40 -5.79 2.25
C THR A 250 14.54 -5.17 1.15
N LEU A 251 13.63 -4.25 1.50
CA LEU A 251 12.86 -3.53 0.49
C LEU A 251 13.77 -2.55 -0.25
N ALA A 252 13.74 -2.60 -1.59
CA ALA A 252 14.52 -1.71 -2.45
C ALA A 252 13.89 -0.31 -2.57
N GLY A 253 14.71 0.67 -2.96
CA GLY A 253 14.34 2.07 -3.11
C GLY A 253 14.84 2.93 -1.95
N LYS A 254 15.44 4.08 -2.27
CA LYS A 254 15.99 5.02 -1.27
C LYS A 254 14.93 5.47 -0.27
N PHE A 255 13.69 5.64 -0.72
CA PHE A 255 12.54 6.02 0.11
C PHE A 255 12.16 5.00 1.18
N GLN A 256 12.62 3.74 1.07
CA GLN A 256 12.33 2.72 2.06
C GLN A 256 13.05 2.94 3.39
N VAL A 257 14.19 3.62 3.38
CA VAL A 257 14.86 4.04 4.62
C VAL A 257 13.95 4.98 5.42
N ALA A 258 13.28 5.93 4.75
CA ALA A 258 12.35 6.83 5.41
C ALA A 258 11.10 6.10 5.97
N ASN A 259 10.56 5.13 5.22
CA ASN A 259 9.45 4.29 5.70
C ASN A 259 9.87 3.43 6.90
N ALA A 260 11.10 2.90 6.90
CA ALA A 260 11.64 2.13 8.02
C ALA A 260 11.87 3.01 9.26
N VAL A 261 12.37 4.24 9.09
CA VAL A 261 12.51 5.23 10.18
C VAL A 261 11.13 5.56 10.78
N LEU A 262 10.12 5.80 9.94
CA LEU A 262 8.75 6.03 10.41
C LEU A 262 8.21 4.83 11.21
N ALA A 263 8.47 3.61 10.73
CA ALA A 263 8.07 2.40 11.44
C ALA A 263 8.82 2.23 12.78
N LEU A 264 10.09 2.57 12.84
CA LEU A 264 10.89 2.54 14.10
C LEU A 264 10.32 3.50 15.14
N GLU A 265 10.01 4.74 14.74
CA GLU A 265 9.40 5.72 15.65
C GLU A 265 8.00 5.27 16.10
N ALA A 266 7.21 4.65 15.22
CA ALA A 266 5.91 4.09 15.59
C ALA A 266 6.05 2.92 16.60
N VAL A 267 7.06 2.07 16.44
CA VAL A 267 7.37 0.98 17.37
C VAL A 267 7.80 1.55 18.72
N GLN A 268 8.65 2.58 18.76
CA GLN A 268 9.04 3.24 20.03
C GLN A 268 7.84 3.94 20.71
N ALA A 269 6.91 4.47 19.91
CA ALA A 269 5.66 5.01 20.45
C ALA A 269 4.78 3.91 21.07
N LEU A 270 4.75 2.70 20.48
CA LEU A 270 4.07 1.54 21.07
C LEU A 270 4.72 1.08 22.40
N GLU A 271 6.05 1.14 22.51
CA GLU A 271 6.73 0.84 23.79
C GLU A 271 6.25 1.79 24.91
N LYS A 272 6.02 3.08 24.58
CA LYS A 272 5.41 4.04 25.53
C LYS A 272 3.96 3.71 25.87
N CYS A 273 3.26 2.95 25.02
CA CYS A 273 1.92 2.41 25.29
C CYS A 273 1.94 1.08 26.05
N GLY A 274 3.12 0.58 26.45
CA GLY A 274 3.28 -0.64 27.25
C GLY A 274 3.52 -1.92 26.44
N TYR A 275 3.82 -1.83 25.14
CA TYR A 275 4.22 -2.99 24.34
C TYR A 275 5.70 -3.32 24.56
N GLU A 276 6.02 -4.57 24.81
CA GLU A 276 7.42 -5.03 24.97
C GLU A 276 8.00 -5.43 23.61
N ILE A 277 8.92 -4.62 23.07
CA ILE A 277 9.50 -4.84 21.74
C ILE A 277 11.03 -4.81 21.84
N LYS A 278 11.65 -5.98 21.95
CA LYS A 278 13.12 -6.09 22.09
C LYS A 278 13.81 -5.70 20.77
N GLU A 279 15.03 -5.14 20.88
CA GLU A 279 15.86 -4.79 19.72
C GLU A 279 16.04 -5.96 18.74
N THR A 280 16.15 -7.19 19.23
CA THR A 280 16.24 -8.39 18.39
C THR A 280 15.01 -8.58 17.50
N ALA A 281 13.81 -8.24 18.00
CA ALA A 281 12.57 -8.27 17.23
C ALA A 281 12.53 -7.15 16.19
N ILE A 282 12.98 -5.94 16.55
CA ILE A 282 13.10 -4.81 15.62
C ILE A 282 14.00 -5.18 14.45
N ARG A 283 15.22 -5.67 14.72
CA ARG A 283 16.18 -6.08 13.67
C ARG A 283 15.65 -7.21 12.80
N LYS A 284 15.05 -8.22 13.42
CA LYS A 284 14.44 -9.34 12.68
C LYS A 284 13.29 -8.86 11.81
N GLY A 285 12.38 -8.08 12.37
CA GLY A 285 11.21 -7.58 11.67
C GLY A 285 11.57 -6.72 10.45
N LEU A 286 12.51 -5.78 10.60
CA LEU A 286 13.00 -4.95 9.50
C LEU A 286 13.59 -5.80 8.36
N ARG A 287 14.46 -6.75 8.70
CA ARG A 287 15.15 -7.61 7.73
C ARG A 287 14.21 -8.58 7.01
N GLU A 288 13.20 -9.11 7.70
CA GLU A 288 12.28 -10.12 7.16
C GLU A 288 11.02 -9.51 6.51
N THR A 289 10.92 -8.19 6.47
CA THR A 289 9.79 -7.50 5.83
C THR A 289 9.77 -7.76 4.34
N VAL A 290 8.61 -8.22 3.86
CA VAL A 290 8.31 -8.40 2.43
C VAL A 290 7.08 -7.55 2.10
N TRP A 291 7.15 -6.82 0.99
CA TRP A 291 6.04 -6.03 0.49
C TRP A 291 6.03 -6.01 -1.04
N ASN A 292 4.99 -6.56 -1.63
CA ASN A 292 4.89 -6.68 -3.08
C ASN A 292 4.70 -5.31 -3.76
N GLY A 293 5.22 -5.20 -5.00
CA GLY A 293 5.00 -4.06 -5.88
C GLY A 293 5.70 -2.77 -5.43
N ARG A 294 6.84 -2.86 -4.73
CA ARG A 294 7.70 -1.71 -4.40
C ARG A 294 9.15 -2.02 -4.77
N LEU A 295 9.57 -1.59 -5.95
CA LEU A 295 10.85 -1.94 -6.57
C LEU A 295 11.19 -3.43 -6.37
N GLN A 296 10.18 -4.27 -6.53
CA GLN A 296 10.28 -5.71 -6.30
C GLN A 296 10.96 -6.39 -7.48
N ILE A 297 12.07 -7.06 -7.23
CA ILE A 297 12.80 -7.84 -8.23
C ILE A 297 12.08 -9.17 -8.43
N LEU A 298 11.74 -9.48 -9.68
CA LEU A 298 11.10 -10.74 -10.07
C LEU A 298 12.06 -11.66 -10.82
N GLU A 299 13.02 -11.11 -11.56
CA GLU A 299 14.05 -11.85 -12.29
C GLU A 299 15.36 -11.06 -12.27
N GLU A 300 16.51 -11.75 -12.32
CA GLU A 300 17.82 -11.11 -12.21
C GLU A 300 18.50 -10.90 -13.58
N HIS A 301 18.12 -11.67 -14.61
CA HIS A 301 18.76 -11.65 -15.92
C HIS A 301 17.78 -11.94 -17.07
N PRO A 302 17.22 -10.91 -17.77
CA PRO A 302 17.34 -9.48 -17.47
C PRO A 302 16.73 -9.13 -16.11
N LEU A 303 17.13 -8.00 -15.55
CA LEU A 303 16.60 -7.56 -14.26
C LEU A 303 15.14 -7.08 -14.43
N PHE A 304 14.18 -7.88 -14.02
CA PHE A 304 12.76 -7.55 -14.11
C PHE A 304 12.25 -7.04 -12.77
N ILE A 305 11.76 -5.80 -12.75
CA ILE A 305 11.30 -5.10 -11.55
C ILE A 305 9.87 -4.63 -11.72
N VAL A 306 9.09 -4.69 -10.64
CA VAL A 306 7.75 -4.10 -10.58
C VAL A 306 7.68 -3.02 -9.49
N ASP A 307 6.98 -1.92 -9.78
CA ASP A 307 6.73 -0.84 -8.83
C ASP A 307 5.31 -0.27 -8.97
N GLY A 308 4.72 0.15 -7.86
CA GLY A 308 3.36 0.69 -7.83
C GLY A 308 3.26 2.20 -8.01
N ALA A 309 4.30 2.89 -8.46
CA ALA A 309 4.28 4.34 -8.69
C ALA A 309 3.20 4.70 -9.73
N HIS A 310 2.31 5.66 -9.38
CA HIS A 310 1.16 6.04 -10.21
C HIS A 310 0.69 7.48 -9.98
N ASN A 311 1.40 8.27 -9.19
CA ASN A 311 1.19 9.69 -8.97
C ASN A 311 2.53 10.43 -9.01
N GLU A 312 2.51 11.76 -9.08
CA GLU A 312 3.70 12.60 -9.25
C GLU A 312 4.76 12.32 -8.16
N ASP A 313 4.38 12.31 -6.88
CA ASP A 313 5.34 12.10 -5.77
C ASP A 313 5.98 10.69 -5.81
N ALA A 314 5.20 9.65 -6.15
CA ALA A 314 5.74 8.30 -6.30
C ALA A 314 6.62 8.17 -7.54
N ALA A 315 6.26 8.81 -8.66
CA ALA A 315 7.06 8.83 -9.87
C ALA A 315 8.40 9.54 -9.67
N ALA A 316 8.43 10.65 -8.91
CA ALA A 316 9.67 11.33 -8.55
C ALA A 316 10.61 10.43 -7.72
N LYS A 317 10.08 9.69 -6.76
CA LYS A 317 10.84 8.72 -5.95
C LYS A 317 11.33 7.52 -6.77
N LEU A 318 10.51 7.08 -7.73
CA LEU A 318 10.91 6.03 -8.68
C LEU A 318 12.04 6.52 -9.58
N ALA A 319 11.91 7.73 -10.16
CA ALA A 319 12.94 8.35 -11.00
C ALA A 319 14.28 8.49 -10.27
N ASP A 320 14.29 8.99 -9.01
CA ASP A 320 15.48 9.04 -8.15
C ASP A 320 16.09 7.65 -7.92
N SER A 321 15.27 6.63 -7.79
CA SER A 321 15.73 5.25 -7.64
C SER A 321 16.31 4.69 -8.95
N ILE A 322 15.67 4.97 -10.09
CA ILE A 322 16.18 4.57 -11.41
C ILE A 322 17.54 5.19 -11.67
N GLU A 323 17.67 6.49 -11.47
CA GLU A 323 18.93 7.22 -11.65
C GLU A 323 20.04 6.65 -10.77
N PHE A 324 19.71 6.29 -9.54
CA PHE A 324 20.70 5.76 -8.59
C PHE A 324 21.12 4.32 -8.88
N TYR A 325 20.15 3.41 -9.13
CA TYR A 325 20.46 1.96 -9.23
C TYR A 325 20.83 1.51 -10.63
N PHE A 326 20.40 2.22 -11.68
CA PHE A 326 20.46 1.74 -13.06
C PHE A 326 21.24 2.68 -13.98
N THR A 327 22.16 3.47 -13.42
CA THR A 327 23.10 4.29 -14.20
C THR A 327 23.79 3.45 -15.27
N ASN A 328 23.78 3.90 -16.52
CA ASN A 328 24.36 3.23 -17.69
C ASN A 328 23.73 1.85 -18.03
N LYS A 329 22.51 1.58 -17.60
CA LYS A 329 21.73 0.42 -18.01
C LYS A 329 20.72 0.82 -19.07
N ARG A 330 20.48 -0.06 -20.06
CA ARG A 330 19.32 0.06 -20.94
C ARG A 330 18.08 -0.37 -20.18
N ILE A 331 17.02 0.45 -20.29
CA ILE A 331 15.80 0.22 -19.52
C ILE A 331 14.61 0.19 -20.48
N SER A 332 13.87 -0.92 -20.43
CA SER A 332 12.58 -1.05 -21.10
C SER A 332 11.45 -0.90 -20.07
N TYR A 333 10.46 -0.04 -20.34
CA TYR A 333 9.28 0.09 -19.48
C TYR A 333 8.13 -0.76 -19.97
N ILE A 334 7.37 -1.32 -19.03
CA ILE A 334 5.97 -1.74 -19.22
C ILE A 334 5.12 -0.78 -18.39
N MET A 335 4.38 0.10 -19.05
CA MET A 335 3.63 1.17 -18.42
C MET A 335 2.14 1.01 -18.63
N GLY A 336 1.35 0.98 -17.53
CA GLY A 336 -0.11 0.97 -17.57
C GLY A 336 -0.69 1.95 -16.56
N MET A 337 -1.55 2.89 -17.00
CA MET A 337 -2.06 3.99 -16.18
C MET A 337 -3.58 3.95 -16.05
N LEU A 338 -4.11 4.64 -15.05
CA LEU A 338 -5.53 4.92 -14.91
C LEU A 338 -5.83 6.35 -15.36
N LYS A 339 -7.00 6.58 -15.97
CA LYS A 339 -7.42 7.87 -16.57
C LYS A 339 -7.53 9.01 -15.55
N ASP A 340 -7.78 8.67 -14.28
CA ASP A 340 -7.98 9.62 -13.18
C ASP A 340 -6.67 10.03 -12.50
N LYS A 341 -5.51 9.61 -13.03
CA LYS A 341 -4.18 9.95 -12.52
C LYS A 341 -3.48 11.01 -13.38
N GLU A 342 -2.47 11.64 -12.81
CA GLU A 342 -1.67 12.69 -13.46
C GLU A 342 -0.66 12.07 -14.45
N VAL A 343 -1.19 11.50 -15.55
CA VAL A 343 -0.41 10.72 -16.53
C VAL A 343 0.76 11.53 -17.07
N ASP A 344 0.53 12.78 -17.45
CA ASP A 344 1.57 13.67 -18.02
C ASP A 344 2.74 13.89 -17.06
N ARG A 345 2.43 14.04 -15.76
CA ARG A 345 3.46 14.24 -14.71
C ARG A 345 4.31 12.99 -14.52
N VAL A 346 3.65 11.83 -14.49
CA VAL A 346 4.36 10.54 -14.36
C VAL A 346 5.27 10.31 -15.57
N ILE A 347 4.79 10.56 -16.77
CA ILE A 347 5.59 10.44 -18.01
C ILE A 347 6.79 11.40 -17.95
N ALA A 348 6.56 12.70 -17.73
CA ALA A 348 7.62 13.71 -17.71
C ALA A 348 8.75 13.43 -16.70
N LEU A 349 8.43 12.78 -15.57
CA LEU A 349 9.42 12.44 -14.56
C LEU A 349 10.25 11.20 -14.91
N THR A 350 9.70 10.29 -15.72
CA THR A 350 10.29 8.95 -15.89
C THR A 350 10.78 8.65 -17.31
N GLU A 351 10.25 9.32 -18.35
CA GLU A 351 10.49 8.98 -19.77
C GLU A 351 11.97 9.00 -20.15
N LYS A 352 12.72 9.98 -19.64
CA LYS A 352 14.13 10.21 -19.99
C LYS A 352 15.08 9.06 -19.62
N TYR A 353 14.63 8.14 -18.79
CA TYR A 353 15.43 6.98 -18.36
C TYR A 353 15.15 5.74 -19.19
N ALA A 354 14.12 5.74 -20.03
CA ALA A 354 13.74 4.60 -20.84
C ALA A 354 14.43 4.62 -22.21
N ASP A 355 14.89 3.47 -22.68
CA ASP A 355 15.28 3.25 -24.08
C ASP A 355 14.04 2.91 -24.92
N GLN A 356 13.06 2.25 -24.30
CA GLN A 356 11.80 1.86 -24.93
C GLN A 356 10.67 1.81 -23.91
N ILE A 357 9.46 2.16 -24.33
CA ILE A 357 8.26 2.12 -23.50
C ILE A 357 7.20 1.26 -24.19
N LEU A 358 6.78 0.19 -23.52
CA LEU A 358 5.64 -0.64 -23.90
C LEU A 358 4.44 -0.21 -23.06
N THR A 359 3.39 0.30 -23.71
CA THR A 359 2.17 0.70 -22.99
C THR A 359 1.16 -0.42 -23.00
N VAL A 360 0.47 -0.62 -21.86
CA VAL A 360 -0.54 -1.67 -21.68
C VAL A 360 -1.83 -1.12 -21.09
N THR A 361 -2.95 -1.76 -21.41
CA THR A 361 -4.23 -1.47 -20.75
C THR A 361 -4.34 -2.31 -19.46
N PRO A 362 -4.40 -1.69 -18.25
CA PRO A 362 -4.67 -2.42 -17.01
C PRO A 362 -5.99 -3.21 -17.13
N PRO A 363 -5.96 -4.56 -17.07
CA PRO A 363 -7.15 -5.37 -17.31
C PRO A 363 -8.16 -5.27 -16.15
N ASN A 364 -9.45 -5.49 -16.48
CA ASN A 364 -10.55 -5.56 -15.51
C ASN A 364 -10.70 -4.30 -14.64
N ASN A 365 -10.34 -3.13 -15.16
CA ASN A 365 -10.48 -1.87 -14.46
C ASN A 365 -11.19 -0.84 -15.36
N PRO A 366 -12.40 -0.38 -15.02
CA PRO A 366 -13.15 0.59 -15.84
C PRO A 366 -12.46 1.96 -15.95
N ARG A 367 -11.54 2.27 -15.04
CA ARG A 367 -10.73 3.50 -15.05
C ARG A 367 -9.44 3.36 -15.87
N ALA A 368 -9.16 2.17 -16.44
CA ALA A 368 -7.94 1.95 -17.20
C ALA A 368 -7.84 2.90 -18.39
N MET A 369 -6.67 3.50 -18.59
CA MET A 369 -6.30 4.18 -19.82
C MET A 369 -5.95 3.11 -20.87
N HIS A 370 -6.46 3.29 -22.08
CA HIS A 370 -6.16 2.34 -23.16
C HIS A 370 -4.69 2.40 -23.54
N ALA A 371 -4.09 1.27 -23.89
CA ALA A 371 -2.66 1.21 -24.26
C ALA A 371 -2.31 2.20 -25.37
N TYR A 372 -3.15 2.29 -26.40
CA TYR A 372 -2.96 3.22 -27.53
C TYR A 372 -3.04 4.70 -27.09
N ASP A 373 -4.00 5.05 -26.23
CA ASP A 373 -4.14 6.42 -25.73
C ASP A 373 -2.90 6.81 -24.89
N LEU A 374 -2.43 5.89 -24.03
CA LEU A 374 -1.20 6.10 -23.25
C LEU A 374 0.02 6.22 -24.16
N ALA A 375 0.13 5.38 -25.20
CA ALA A 375 1.22 5.48 -26.19
C ALA A 375 1.21 6.83 -26.90
N THR A 376 0.03 7.37 -27.21
CA THR A 376 -0.12 8.68 -27.84
C THR A 376 0.39 9.81 -26.93
N GLU A 377 0.11 9.74 -25.62
CA GLU A 377 0.65 10.71 -24.66
C GLU A 377 2.18 10.58 -24.52
N VAL A 378 2.69 9.37 -24.42
CA VAL A 378 4.14 9.12 -24.33
C VAL A 378 4.86 9.57 -25.60
N ALA A 379 4.28 9.36 -26.79
CA ALA A 379 4.88 9.74 -28.09
C ALA A 379 5.11 11.26 -28.24
N LYS A 380 4.46 12.09 -27.42
CA LYS A 380 4.70 13.54 -27.43
C LYS A 380 6.11 13.90 -26.93
N VAL A 381 6.72 13.04 -26.12
CA VAL A 381 8.01 13.32 -25.44
C VAL A 381 9.04 12.21 -25.65
N HIS A 382 8.64 10.98 -25.98
CA HIS A 382 9.53 9.84 -26.15
C HIS A 382 9.30 9.11 -27.48
N PRO A 383 10.32 8.98 -28.37
CA PRO A 383 10.14 8.48 -29.72
C PRO A 383 9.90 6.95 -29.79
N ASN A 384 10.44 6.19 -28.82
CA ASN A 384 10.41 4.72 -28.85
C ASN A 384 9.28 4.21 -27.94
N VAL A 385 8.04 4.29 -28.40
CA VAL A 385 6.87 3.78 -27.68
C VAL A 385 6.07 2.83 -28.56
N THR A 386 5.55 1.76 -27.96
CA THR A 386 4.71 0.76 -28.62
C THR A 386 3.52 0.42 -27.72
N ALA A 387 2.30 0.55 -28.25
CA ALA A 387 1.10 0.02 -27.61
C ALA A 387 1.04 -1.50 -27.81
N VAL A 388 0.75 -2.24 -26.74
CA VAL A 388 0.74 -3.71 -26.73
C VAL A 388 -0.63 -4.21 -26.30
N ASP A 389 -1.14 -5.26 -26.93
CA ASP A 389 -2.51 -5.73 -26.76
C ASP A 389 -2.77 -6.46 -25.43
N SER A 390 -1.73 -7.06 -24.86
CA SER A 390 -1.87 -7.82 -23.60
C SER A 390 -0.65 -7.72 -22.70
N LEU A 391 -0.83 -8.04 -21.40
CA LEU A 391 0.28 -8.10 -20.44
C LEU A 391 1.24 -9.25 -20.77
N GLU A 392 0.71 -10.35 -21.28
CA GLU A 392 1.48 -11.51 -21.74
C GLU A 392 2.45 -11.11 -22.86
N GLU A 393 1.93 -10.43 -23.87
CA GLU A 393 2.73 -9.92 -24.99
C GLU A 393 3.74 -8.88 -24.53
N ALA A 394 3.37 -7.96 -23.63
CA ALA A 394 4.30 -6.97 -23.09
C ALA A 394 5.49 -7.62 -22.37
N VAL A 395 5.23 -8.67 -21.56
CA VAL A 395 6.29 -9.43 -20.88
C VAL A 395 7.17 -10.17 -21.89
N GLU A 396 6.59 -10.82 -22.90
CA GLU A 396 7.35 -11.54 -23.93
C GLU A 396 8.20 -10.57 -24.75
N LEU A 397 7.61 -9.50 -25.26
CA LEU A 397 8.31 -8.50 -26.08
C LEU A 397 9.42 -7.82 -25.30
N SER A 398 9.18 -7.43 -24.03
CA SER A 398 10.21 -6.82 -23.20
C SER A 398 11.43 -7.74 -23.01
N HIS A 399 11.22 -9.05 -22.86
CA HIS A 399 12.33 -10.03 -22.77
C HIS A 399 13.04 -10.27 -24.10
N LEU A 400 12.32 -10.18 -25.23
CA LEU A 400 12.94 -10.30 -26.56
C LEU A 400 13.85 -9.10 -26.86
N LEU A 401 13.49 -7.92 -26.38
CA LEU A 401 14.22 -6.67 -26.62
C LEU A 401 15.37 -6.46 -25.62
N ALA A 402 15.27 -7.04 -24.42
CA ALA A 402 16.25 -6.86 -23.37
C ALA A 402 17.44 -7.83 -23.52
N GLY A 403 18.66 -7.31 -23.39
CA GLY A 403 19.85 -8.09 -23.16
C GLY A 403 19.93 -8.60 -21.72
N ARG A 404 20.90 -9.46 -21.44
CA ARG A 404 21.07 -10.09 -20.12
C ARG A 404 21.23 -9.10 -18.96
N ASP A 405 21.91 -8.00 -19.23
CA ASP A 405 22.28 -6.98 -18.22
C ASP A 405 21.34 -5.76 -18.22
N ASP A 406 20.30 -5.78 -19.05
CA ASP A 406 19.30 -4.74 -19.17
C ASP A 406 18.26 -4.83 -18.06
N VAL A 407 17.48 -3.78 -17.92
CA VAL A 407 16.41 -3.65 -16.92
C VAL A 407 15.06 -3.59 -17.61
N ILE A 408 14.10 -4.35 -17.11
CA ILE A 408 12.69 -4.24 -17.45
C ILE A 408 11.98 -3.71 -16.21
N LEU A 409 11.34 -2.56 -16.31
CA LEU A 409 10.63 -1.92 -15.21
C LEU A 409 9.15 -1.78 -15.53
N CYS A 410 8.31 -2.45 -14.73
CA CYS A 410 6.87 -2.44 -14.88
C CYS A 410 6.22 -1.56 -13.79
N PHE A 411 5.49 -0.48 -14.19
CA PHE A 411 4.88 0.47 -13.24
C PHE A 411 3.71 1.25 -13.84
N GLY A 412 3.09 2.13 -13.04
CA GLY A 412 2.02 3.05 -13.46
C GLY A 412 0.66 2.76 -12.81
N SER A 413 0.42 1.52 -12.35
CA SER A 413 -0.75 1.18 -11.55
C SER A 413 -0.54 -0.13 -10.78
N LEU A 414 -0.98 -0.15 -9.53
CA LEU A 414 -1.01 -1.39 -8.73
C LEU A 414 -2.01 -2.42 -9.27
N SER A 415 -3.04 -1.99 -10.01
CA SER A 415 -4.17 -2.83 -10.41
C SER A 415 -3.82 -4.00 -11.33
N TYR A 416 -2.70 -3.94 -12.04
CA TYR A 416 -2.29 -5.01 -12.96
C TYR A 416 -1.00 -5.74 -12.52
N LEU A 417 -0.29 -5.21 -11.50
CA LEU A 417 0.97 -5.82 -11.05
C LEU A 417 0.78 -7.27 -10.57
N GLY A 418 -0.36 -7.59 -9.93
CA GLY A 418 -0.65 -8.95 -9.51
C GLY A 418 -0.71 -9.95 -10.68
N ARG A 419 -1.18 -9.52 -11.84
CA ARG A 419 -1.16 -10.35 -13.05
C ARG A 419 0.25 -10.52 -13.59
N ILE A 420 1.07 -9.45 -13.59
CA ILE A 420 2.49 -9.53 -13.93
C ILE A 420 3.23 -10.51 -13.00
N LEU A 421 3.01 -10.43 -11.68
CA LEU A 421 3.61 -11.35 -10.72
C LEU A 421 3.29 -12.81 -11.07
N LYS A 422 2.01 -13.12 -11.32
CA LYS A 422 1.56 -14.48 -11.71
C LYS A 422 2.17 -14.93 -13.06
N LEU A 423 2.32 -14.03 -14.03
CA LEU A 423 2.94 -14.35 -15.31
C LEU A 423 4.42 -14.69 -15.13
N MET A 424 5.15 -13.91 -14.34
CA MET A 424 6.57 -14.16 -14.07
C MET A 424 6.80 -15.45 -13.28
N GLU A 425 5.97 -15.78 -12.30
CA GLU A 425 6.02 -17.08 -11.59
C GLU A 425 5.84 -18.27 -12.53
N LYS A 426 4.85 -18.19 -13.45
CA LYS A 426 4.64 -19.25 -14.47
C LYS A 426 5.84 -19.40 -15.39
N ARG A 427 6.44 -18.26 -15.84
CA ARG A 427 7.62 -18.25 -16.69
C ARG A 427 8.82 -18.94 -16.00
N GLN A 428 9.10 -18.60 -14.75
CA GLN A 428 10.19 -19.20 -13.95
C GLN A 428 9.96 -20.70 -13.77
N THR A 429 8.74 -21.12 -13.46
CA THR A 429 8.40 -22.54 -13.29
C THR A 429 8.59 -23.33 -14.59
N ALA A 430 8.21 -22.76 -15.73
CA ALA A 430 8.43 -23.37 -17.04
C ALA A 430 9.92 -23.47 -17.41
N GLY A 431 10.69 -22.42 -17.11
CA GLY A 431 12.15 -22.37 -17.31
C GLY A 431 12.89 -23.44 -16.50
N ASN A 432 12.53 -23.60 -15.23
CA ASN A 432 13.13 -24.60 -14.35
C ASN A 432 12.81 -26.04 -14.79
N LYS A 433 11.58 -26.30 -15.29
CA LYS A 433 11.22 -27.62 -15.86
C LYS A 433 12.02 -27.95 -17.13
N ARG A 434 12.35 -26.95 -17.94
CA ARG A 434 13.20 -27.14 -19.14
C ARG A 434 14.66 -27.42 -18.78
N LYS A 435 15.21 -26.75 -17.74
CA LYS A 435 16.57 -27.01 -17.24
C LYS A 435 16.71 -28.38 -16.57
N ALA A 436 15.68 -28.84 -15.86
CA ALA A 436 15.69 -30.17 -15.20
C ALA A 436 15.56 -31.35 -16.18
N LYS A 437 15.16 -31.11 -17.45
CA LYS A 437 15.04 -32.10 -18.52
C LYS A 437 16.26 -32.18 -19.44
N ARG A 438 17.23 -31.30 -19.26
CA ARG A 438 18.54 -31.31 -19.91
C ARG A 438 19.62 -31.81 -18.95
#